data_d1deeb12e6e80e69fff7deb0d10796af
#
_entry.id   d1deeb12e6e80e69fff7deb0d10796af
#
_cell.length_a   1.000
_cell.length_b   1.000
_cell.length_c   1.000
_cell.angle_alpha   90.00
_cell.angle_beta   90.00
_cell.angle_gamma   90.00
#
_symmetry.space_group_name_H-M   'P 1'
#
loop_
_entity.id
_entity.type
_entity.pdbx_description
1 polymer ?
#
loop_
_entity_poly.entity_id
_entity_poly.type
_entity_poly.pdbx_seq_one_letter_code
_entity_poly.pdbx_strand_id
1 'polypeptide(L)'
;SAPFRYGDGEGGTEIRGMRNRFATYYLRKEFRVSSPQTIEALELNIDYDDGFAVWLNGVEVLRVNVPERLAFDQFAPENHESGTPETFLLEKATTHLREGRNVIAIQGFNTNLSSSEFMLHPELVSRGPDRVAPTVVRVEPPPGNVGALDRVKVTFSEPVHGVDASDLALNGQPAIRLRARGN
;
A
#
# COMPACT_ATOMS: atom_id res chain seq x y z
N SER A 1 -5.12 -12.58 7.57
CA SER A 1 -6.59 -12.39 7.51
C SER A 1 -7.21 -13.39 6.56
N ALA A 2 -8.53 -13.57 6.61
CA ALA A 2 -9.27 -14.42 5.70
C ALA A 2 -10.23 -13.53 4.87
N PRO A 3 -10.50 -13.85 3.60
CA PRO A 3 -11.38 -13.07 2.76
C PRO A 3 -12.85 -13.15 3.22
N PHE A 4 -13.61 -12.10 2.90
CA PHE A 4 -15.07 -12.07 2.89
C PHE A 4 -15.51 -12.12 1.44
N ARG A 5 -16.27 -13.12 1.04
CA ARG A 5 -16.59 -13.37 -0.37
C ARG A 5 -17.89 -14.14 -0.60
N TYR A 6 -18.41 -14.05 -1.81
CA TYR A 6 -19.27 -15.06 -2.43
C TYR A 6 -18.84 -15.28 -3.89
N GLY A 7 -19.27 -16.35 -4.52
CA GLY A 7 -18.84 -16.73 -5.86
C GLY A 7 -17.53 -17.50 -5.83
N ASP A 8 -16.64 -17.18 -6.76
CA ASP A 8 -15.40 -17.90 -6.98
C ASP A 8 -14.38 -17.74 -5.84
N GLY A 9 -13.40 -18.61 -5.80
CA GLY A 9 -12.34 -18.68 -4.79
C GLY A 9 -12.64 -19.66 -3.66
N GLU A 10 -11.63 -19.95 -2.84
CA GLU A 10 -11.70 -20.87 -1.70
C GLU A 10 -11.34 -20.18 -0.38
N GLY A 11 -11.87 -20.73 0.72
CA GLY A 11 -11.59 -20.27 2.08
C GLY A 11 -12.28 -18.97 2.49
N GLY A 12 -12.05 -18.55 3.71
CA GLY A 12 -12.61 -17.31 4.26
C GLY A 12 -14.05 -17.39 4.74
N THR A 13 -14.68 -16.23 4.84
CA THR A 13 -16.08 -16.08 5.27
C THR A 13 -16.98 -15.92 4.05
N GLU A 14 -17.87 -16.88 3.84
CA GLU A 14 -18.87 -16.82 2.78
C GLU A 14 -19.97 -15.82 3.13
N ILE A 15 -20.21 -14.85 2.23
CA ILE A 15 -21.32 -13.89 2.35
C ILE A 15 -22.55 -14.50 1.68
N ARG A 16 -23.46 -15.04 2.49
CA ARG A 16 -24.64 -15.69 1.97
C ARG A 16 -25.75 -14.69 1.61
N GLY A 17 -26.33 -14.88 0.43
CA GLY A 17 -27.52 -14.13 0.01
C GLY A 17 -27.26 -12.68 -0.39
N MET A 18 -26.04 -12.28 -0.74
CA MET A 18 -25.73 -10.96 -1.30
C MET A 18 -26.25 -10.86 -2.73
N ARG A 19 -25.94 -11.83 -3.58
CA ARG A 19 -26.34 -11.86 -5.00
C ARG A 19 -27.84 -11.67 -5.17
N ASN A 20 -28.23 -10.75 -6.07
CA ASN A 20 -29.60 -10.33 -6.38
C ASN A 20 -30.37 -9.66 -5.21
N ARG A 21 -29.70 -9.24 -4.13
CA ARG A 21 -30.37 -8.64 -2.97
C ARG A 21 -29.77 -7.32 -2.52
N PHE A 22 -28.44 -7.20 -2.45
CA PHE A 22 -27.76 -5.97 -2.05
C PHE A 22 -26.39 -5.84 -2.72
N ALA A 23 -25.99 -4.61 -2.98
CA ALA A 23 -24.79 -4.29 -3.76
C ALA A 23 -23.56 -4.03 -2.89
N THR A 24 -23.75 -3.81 -1.58
CA THR A 24 -22.66 -3.36 -0.70
C THR A 24 -22.54 -4.25 0.53
N TYR A 25 -21.32 -4.36 1.04
CA TYR A 25 -21.02 -5.09 2.27
C TYR A 25 -20.14 -4.26 3.19
N TYR A 26 -20.43 -4.28 4.49
CA TYR A 26 -19.70 -3.50 5.48
C TYR A 26 -18.86 -4.40 6.38
N LEU A 27 -17.57 -4.10 6.47
CA LEU A 27 -16.64 -4.70 7.41
C LEU A 27 -16.25 -3.69 8.48
N ARG A 28 -16.04 -4.17 9.69
CA ARG A 28 -15.52 -3.35 10.79
C ARG A 28 -14.65 -4.19 11.69
N LYS A 29 -13.47 -3.67 12.03
CA LYS A 29 -12.53 -4.32 12.95
C LYS A 29 -11.93 -3.32 13.92
N GLU A 30 -11.86 -3.72 15.17
CA GLU A 30 -11.11 -3.02 16.21
C GLU A 30 -9.68 -3.54 16.26
N PHE A 31 -8.73 -2.63 16.49
CA PHE A 31 -7.34 -2.95 16.74
C PHE A 31 -6.75 -1.98 17.77
N ARG A 32 -5.60 -2.32 18.33
CA ARG A 32 -4.94 -1.50 19.35
C ARG A 32 -3.59 -0.99 18.85
N VAL A 33 -3.29 0.26 19.17
CA VAL A 33 -2.03 0.92 18.92
C VAL A 33 -1.49 1.44 20.24
N SER A 34 -0.27 1.06 20.62
CA SER A 34 0.37 1.51 21.85
C SER A 34 1.12 2.83 21.69
N SER A 35 1.65 3.11 20.51
CA SER A 35 2.50 4.27 20.24
C SER A 35 2.22 4.83 18.84
N PRO A 36 1.13 5.57 18.64
CA PRO A 36 0.76 6.12 17.32
C PRO A 36 1.85 6.98 16.70
N GLN A 37 2.59 7.71 17.54
CA GLN A 37 3.69 8.60 17.12
C GLN A 37 4.89 7.87 16.49
N THR A 38 4.97 6.55 16.63
CA THR A 38 6.03 5.74 16.01
C THR A 38 5.62 5.14 14.67
N ILE A 39 4.39 5.38 14.24
CA ILE A 39 3.87 4.90 12.96
C ILE A 39 3.98 6.05 11.95
N GLU A 40 4.83 5.88 10.95
CA GLU A 40 5.03 6.88 9.89
C GLU A 40 4.05 6.73 8.74
N ALA A 41 3.67 5.50 8.43
CA ALA A 41 2.71 5.22 7.37
C ALA A 41 1.76 4.07 7.73
N LEU A 42 0.56 4.11 7.17
CA LEU A 42 -0.37 2.99 7.11
C LEU A 42 -0.59 2.62 5.65
N GLU A 43 -0.50 1.34 5.36
CA GLU A 43 -0.81 0.77 4.06
C GLU A 43 -1.95 -0.24 4.20
N LEU A 44 -2.82 -0.26 3.20
CA LEU A 44 -3.84 -1.29 3.05
C LEU A 44 -3.46 -2.19 1.89
N ASN A 45 -3.12 -3.44 2.17
CA ASN A 45 -3.04 -4.49 1.17
C ASN A 45 -4.43 -5.09 1.05
N ILE A 46 -5.00 -5.11 -0.14
CA ILE A 46 -6.36 -5.62 -0.32
C ILE A 46 -6.52 -6.29 -1.68
N ASP A 47 -7.12 -7.47 -1.66
CA ASP A 47 -7.68 -8.12 -2.83
C ASP A 47 -9.19 -7.87 -2.80
N TYR A 48 -9.76 -7.35 -3.88
CA TYR A 48 -11.13 -6.84 -3.89
C TYR A 48 -11.83 -7.01 -5.24
N ASP A 49 -13.14 -7.00 -5.20
CA ASP A 49 -14.09 -7.07 -6.31
C ASP A 49 -15.38 -6.35 -5.85
N ASP A 50 -15.84 -5.23 -6.42
CA ASP A 50 -15.30 -4.41 -7.53
C ASP A 50 -14.67 -3.12 -7.01
N GLY A 51 -15.15 -2.58 -5.90
CA GLY A 51 -14.71 -1.31 -5.33
C GLY A 51 -14.85 -1.27 -3.81
N PHE A 52 -14.19 -0.31 -3.17
CA PHE A 52 -14.27 -0.15 -1.72
C PHE A 52 -13.95 1.28 -1.24
N ALA A 53 -14.48 1.64 -0.08
CA ALA A 53 -14.10 2.83 0.68
C ALA A 53 -13.69 2.45 2.11
N VAL A 54 -12.74 3.19 2.68
CA VAL A 54 -12.11 2.90 3.98
C VAL A 54 -12.22 4.08 4.93
N TRP A 55 -12.59 3.81 6.16
CA TRP A 55 -12.59 4.78 7.28
C TRP A 55 -11.69 4.31 8.41
N LEU A 56 -10.92 5.23 8.96
CA LEU A 56 -10.18 5.03 10.19
C LEU A 56 -10.74 5.95 11.28
N ASN A 57 -11.23 5.36 12.38
CA ASN A 57 -11.86 6.07 13.48
C ASN A 57 -13.01 7.03 13.04
N GLY A 58 -13.72 6.66 11.97
CA GLY A 58 -14.85 7.43 11.42
C GLY A 58 -14.44 8.49 10.39
N VAL A 59 -13.16 8.66 10.12
CA VAL A 59 -12.65 9.55 9.06
C VAL A 59 -12.36 8.72 7.81
N GLU A 60 -12.89 9.13 6.67
CA GLU A 60 -12.60 8.51 5.39
C GLU A 60 -11.15 8.75 4.99
N VAL A 61 -10.44 7.68 4.64
CA VAL A 61 -9.00 7.71 4.33
C VAL A 61 -8.65 7.16 2.95
N LEU A 62 -9.60 6.46 2.29
CA LEU A 62 -9.37 5.92 0.95
C LEU A 62 -10.69 5.65 0.23
N ARG A 63 -10.73 5.88 -1.09
CA ARG A 63 -11.77 5.46 -2.03
C ARG A 63 -11.14 4.84 -3.26
N VAL A 64 -11.65 3.70 -3.71
CA VAL A 64 -11.21 3.01 -4.93
C VAL A 64 -12.44 2.49 -5.65
N ASN A 65 -12.65 2.92 -6.88
CA ASN A 65 -13.74 2.50 -7.76
C ASN A 65 -15.12 2.51 -7.07
N VAL A 66 -15.47 3.65 -6.47
CA VAL A 66 -16.73 3.82 -5.74
C VAL A 66 -17.54 5.00 -6.27
N PRO A 67 -18.88 5.03 -6.10
CA PRO A 67 -19.73 6.13 -6.50
C PRO A 67 -19.41 7.39 -5.68
N GLU A 68 -19.75 8.58 -6.22
CA GLU A 68 -19.56 9.85 -5.54
C GLU A 68 -20.24 9.86 -4.16
N ARG A 69 -21.51 9.41 -4.10
CA ARG A 69 -22.24 9.23 -2.85
C ARG A 69 -22.12 7.79 -2.36
N LEU A 70 -21.47 7.59 -1.21
CA LEU A 70 -21.36 6.28 -0.58
C LEU A 70 -22.68 5.95 0.14
N ALA A 71 -23.51 5.09 -0.45
CA ALA A 71 -24.73 4.60 0.15
C ALA A 71 -24.86 3.08 -0.06
N PHE A 72 -25.72 2.45 0.73
CA PHE A 72 -25.88 1.00 0.74
C PHE A 72 -26.49 0.43 -0.56
N ASP A 73 -27.17 1.27 -1.35
CA ASP A 73 -27.86 0.95 -2.59
C ASP A 73 -27.12 1.39 -3.86
N GLN A 74 -25.88 1.82 -3.71
CA GLN A 74 -25.03 2.26 -4.83
C GLN A 74 -24.12 1.14 -5.32
N PHE A 75 -23.58 1.31 -6.53
CA PHE A 75 -22.75 0.33 -7.21
C PHE A 75 -21.37 0.90 -7.50
N ALA A 76 -20.38 0.04 -7.63
CA ALA A 76 -19.09 0.40 -8.21
C ALA A 76 -19.28 0.88 -9.66
N PRO A 77 -18.61 1.96 -10.10
CA PRO A 77 -18.72 2.48 -11.46
C PRO A 77 -18.21 1.53 -12.53
N GLU A 78 -17.17 0.76 -12.23
CA GLU A 78 -16.46 -0.12 -13.16
C GLU A 78 -16.24 -1.50 -12.55
N ASN A 79 -16.08 -2.53 -13.39
CA ASN A 79 -15.68 -3.85 -12.93
C ASN A 79 -14.22 -3.86 -12.52
N HIS A 80 -13.92 -4.59 -11.46
CA HIS A 80 -12.57 -4.92 -11.01
C HIS A 80 -12.56 -6.36 -10.50
N GLU A 81 -11.68 -7.17 -11.07
CA GLU A 81 -11.57 -8.60 -10.73
C GLU A 81 -10.58 -8.82 -9.58
N SER A 82 -10.96 -9.65 -8.64
CA SER A 82 -10.07 -10.10 -7.57
C SER A 82 -8.99 -11.10 -8.08
N GLY A 83 -8.02 -11.43 -7.23
CA GLY A 83 -6.98 -12.43 -7.49
C GLY A 83 -5.56 -11.87 -7.51
N THR A 84 -5.39 -10.55 -7.47
CA THR A 84 -4.09 -9.90 -7.31
C THR A 84 -4.20 -8.80 -6.26
N PRO A 85 -3.69 -9.01 -5.04
CA PRO A 85 -3.72 -7.98 -4.00
C PRO A 85 -3.00 -6.71 -4.43
N GLU A 86 -3.61 -5.56 -4.16
CA GLU A 86 -3.04 -4.24 -4.39
C GLU A 86 -2.68 -3.56 -3.06
N THR A 87 -1.67 -2.70 -3.08
CA THR A 87 -1.21 -1.93 -1.92
C THR A 87 -1.53 -0.46 -2.08
N PHE A 88 -2.27 0.09 -1.12
CA PHE A 88 -2.65 1.50 -1.08
C PHE A 88 -2.04 2.18 0.16
N LEU A 89 -1.29 3.27 -0.07
CA LEU A 89 -0.88 4.15 1.01
C LEU A 89 -2.10 4.93 1.51
N LEU A 90 -2.40 4.82 2.80
CA LEU A 90 -3.45 5.60 3.45
C LEU A 90 -2.89 6.97 3.85
N GLU A 91 -2.94 7.92 2.93
CA GLU A 91 -2.38 9.26 3.13
C GLU A 91 -2.99 9.92 4.39
N LYS A 92 -2.12 10.50 5.23
CA LYS A 92 -2.50 11.19 6.48
C LYS A 92 -3.28 10.33 7.49
N ALA A 93 -3.49 9.03 7.23
CA ALA A 93 -4.26 8.17 8.12
C ALA A 93 -3.64 8.06 9.52
N THR A 94 -2.31 8.19 9.63
CA THR A 94 -1.60 8.18 10.92
C THR A 94 -2.05 9.29 11.85
N THR A 95 -2.49 10.44 11.33
CA THR A 95 -3.01 11.56 12.13
C THR A 95 -4.33 11.26 12.82
N HIS A 96 -5.03 10.22 12.36
CA HIS A 96 -6.31 9.75 12.94
C HIS A 96 -6.13 8.58 13.90
N LEU A 97 -4.90 8.06 14.06
CA LEU A 97 -4.61 7.04 15.06
C LEU A 97 -4.68 7.60 16.47
N ARG A 98 -5.14 6.75 17.39
CA ARG A 98 -5.19 7.03 18.83
C ARG A 98 -4.42 5.97 19.58
N GLU A 99 -3.83 6.35 20.70
CA GLU A 99 -3.34 5.36 21.65
C GLU A 99 -4.51 4.49 22.15
N GLY A 100 -4.29 3.21 22.27
CA GLY A 100 -5.31 2.25 22.66
C GLY A 100 -6.18 1.79 21.47
N ARG A 101 -7.49 1.92 21.62
CA ARG A 101 -8.48 1.38 20.68
C ARG A 101 -8.65 2.23 19.43
N ASN A 102 -8.55 1.59 18.28
CA ASN A 102 -8.84 2.15 16.96
C ASN A 102 -9.83 1.24 16.22
N VAL A 103 -10.49 1.79 15.21
CA VAL A 103 -11.45 1.07 14.38
C VAL A 103 -11.17 1.36 12.92
N ILE A 104 -10.98 0.31 12.14
CA ILE A 104 -11.05 0.37 10.67
C ILE A 104 -12.42 -0.12 10.22
N ALA A 105 -13.04 0.59 9.28
CA ALA A 105 -14.26 0.18 8.62
C ALA A 105 -14.06 0.22 7.10
N ILE A 106 -14.64 -0.73 6.39
CA ILE A 106 -14.58 -0.83 4.93
C ILE A 106 -15.99 -1.10 4.42
N GLN A 107 -16.40 -0.33 3.41
CA GLN A 107 -17.59 -0.61 2.61
C GLN A 107 -17.13 -1.11 1.25
N GLY A 108 -17.49 -2.33 0.89
CA GLY A 108 -17.27 -2.88 -0.44
C GLY A 108 -18.50 -2.70 -1.32
N PHE A 109 -18.27 -2.60 -2.62
CA PHE A 109 -19.29 -2.35 -3.64
C PHE A 109 -19.15 -3.33 -4.79
N ASN A 110 -20.27 -3.91 -5.22
CA ASN A 110 -20.40 -4.59 -6.50
C ASN A 110 -20.81 -3.60 -7.59
N THR A 111 -20.52 -3.91 -8.85
CA THR A 111 -20.99 -3.15 -10.02
C THR A 111 -22.49 -3.33 -10.28
N ASN A 112 -23.09 -4.43 -9.84
CA ASN A 112 -24.53 -4.68 -9.97
C ASN A 112 -25.03 -5.78 -9.02
N LEU A 113 -26.35 -5.95 -8.90
CA LEU A 113 -26.95 -6.98 -8.04
C LEU A 113 -26.73 -8.41 -8.54
N SER A 114 -26.55 -8.61 -9.84
CA SER A 114 -26.42 -9.93 -10.46
C SER A 114 -24.97 -10.41 -10.60
N SER A 115 -24.00 -9.61 -10.13
CA SER A 115 -22.59 -9.99 -10.17
C SER A 115 -22.39 -11.44 -9.70
N SER A 116 -21.51 -12.19 -10.40
CA SER A 116 -21.22 -13.59 -10.08
C SER A 116 -20.46 -13.74 -8.76
N GLU A 117 -19.71 -12.70 -8.37
CA GLU A 117 -18.80 -12.75 -7.23
C GLU A 117 -18.69 -11.42 -6.49
N PHE A 118 -18.00 -11.46 -5.37
CA PHE A 118 -17.60 -10.34 -4.52
C PHE A 118 -16.45 -10.79 -3.65
N MET A 119 -15.45 -9.95 -3.49
CA MET A 119 -14.28 -10.22 -2.66
C MET A 119 -13.85 -8.97 -1.88
N LEU A 120 -13.54 -9.17 -0.60
CA LEU A 120 -12.79 -8.22 0.22
C LEU A 120 -11.82 -9.00 1.11
N HIS A 121 -10.53 -8.86 0.86
CA HIS A 121 -9.47 -9.48 1.67
C HIS A 121 -8.46 -8.43 2.14
N PRO A 122 -8.84 -7.57 3.10
CA PRO A 122 -7.98 -6.49 3.56
C PRO A 122 -6.95 -6.93 4.60
N GLU A 123 -5.76 -6.35 4.52
CA GLU A 123 -4.73 -6.39 5.54
C GLU A 123 -4.19 -4.98 5.80
N LEU A 124 -4.32 -4.48 7.03
CA LEU A 124 -3.76 -3.19 7.43
C LEU A 124 -2.34 -3.39 7.94
N VAL A 125 -1.39 -2.71 7.33
CA VAL A 125 0.04 -2.76 7.66
C VAL A 125 0.50 -1.39 8.16
N SER A 126 1.24 -1.37 9.26
CA SER A 126 1.90 -0.15 9.76
C SER A 126 3.39 -0.21 9.44
N ARG A 127 3.94 0.93 9.00
CA ARG A 127 5.38 1.13 8.86
C ARG A 127 5.87 2.09 9.94
N GLY A 128 6.89 1.68 10.68
CA GLY A 128 7.64 2.53 11.59
C GLY A 128 8.73 3.31 10.85
N PRO A 129 9.49 4.16 11.57
CA PRO A 129 10.63 4.86 11.01
C PRO A 129 11.65 3.85 10.47
N ASP A 130 12.07 4.08 9.25
CA ASP A 130 13.23 3.38 8.70
C ASP A 130 14.48 3.80 9.51
N ARG A 131 15.08 2.82 10.17
CA ARG A 131 16.28 3.00 10.98
C ARG A 131 17.49 2.24 10.43
N VAL A 132 17.30 1.62 9.28
CA VAL A 132 18.37 0.91 8.59
C VAL A 132 19.04 1.90 7.64
N ALA A 133 20.30 2.20 7.91
CA ALA A 133 21.06 3.07 7.00
C ALA A 133 21.31 2.37 5.67
N PRO A 134 21.20 3.06 4.52
CA PRO A 134 21.50 2.49 3.23
C PRO A 134 22.96 2.00 3.17
N THR A 135 23.14 0.84 2.59
CA THR A 135 24.47 0.26 2.36
C THR A 135 24.78 0.19 0.88
N VAL A 136 26.07 0.27 0.54
CA VAL A 136 26.51 0.07 -0.84
C VAL A 136 26.50 -1.43 -1.16
N VAL A 137 25.63 -1.84 -2.06
CA VAL A 137 25.48 -3.23 -2.50
C VAL A 137 26.47 -3.56 -3.63
N ARG A 138 26.72 -2.60 -4.52
CA ARG A 138 27.56 -2.80 -5.71
C ARG A 138 28.22 -1.51 -6.17
N VAL A 139 29.47 -1.64 -6.61
CA VAL A 139 30.23 -0.58 -7.30
C VAL A 139 30.70 -1.12 -8.63
N GLU A 140 30.51 -0.36 -9.71
CA GLU A 140 30.96 -0.71 -11.06
C GLU A 140 31.78 0.45 -11.66
N PRO A 141 33.00 0.21 -12.16
CA PRO A 141 33.72 -1.06 -12.12
C PRO A 141 34.08 -1.49 -10.69
N PRO A 142 34.34 -2.80 -10.47
CA PRO A 142 34.74 -3.28 -9.15
C PRO A 142 36.11 -2.68 -8.77
N PRO A 143 36.44 -2.61 -7.46
CA PRO A 143 37.74 -2.15 -7.00
C PRO A 143 38.90 -2.88 -7.69
N GLY A 144 39.88 -2.14 -8.16
CA GLY A 144 41.04 -2.68 -8.87
C GLY A 144 41.72 -1.62 -9.74
N ASN A 145 42.74 -2.04 -10.51
CA ASN A 145 43.38 -1.17 -11.45
C ASN A 145 42.54 -1.02 -12.74
N VAL A 146 42.11 0.20 -13.03
CA VAL A 146 41.38 0.55 -14.25
C VAL A 146 42.24 1.47 -15.10
N GLY A 147 42.33 1.20 -16.41
CA GLY A 147 43.17 1.96 -17.32
C GLY A 147 42.65 3.36 -17.60
N ALA A 148 41.32 3.53 -17.66
CA ALA A 148 40.62 4.80 -17.75
C ALA A 148 39.29 4.67 -17.04
N LEU A 149 38.91 5.69 -16.26
CA LEU A 149 37.67 5.72 -15.51
C LEU A 149 36.92 7.02 -15.82
N ASP A 150 35.82 6.90 -16.53
CA ASP A 150 34.91 8.00 -16.87
C ASP A 150 33.63 7.97 -16.08
N ARG A 151 33.31 6.82 -15.46
CA ARG A 151 32.05 6.60 -14.70
C ARG A 151 32.24 5.58 -13.61
N VAL A 152 31.62 5.86 -12.45
CA VAL A 152 31.39 4.90 -11.38
C VAL A 152 29.88 4.78 -11.18
N LYS A 153 29.35 3.54 -11.14
CA LYS A 153 27.97 3.27 -10.75
C LYS A 153 27.98 2.67 -9.36
N VAL A 154 27.26 3.32 -8.45
CA VAL A 154 27.04 2.85 -7.09
C VAL A 154 25.59 2.41 -6.97
N THR A 155 25.36 1.19 -6.48
CA THR A 155 24.03 0.66 -6.18
C THR A 155 23.88 0.53 -4.68
N PHE A 156 22.84 1.13 -4.13
CA PHE A 156 22.51 1.05 -2.71
C PHE A 156 21.47 -0.04 -2.44
N SER A 157 21.36 -0.47 -1.18
CA SER A 157 20.37 -1.44 -0.71
C SER A 157 18.92 -0.92 -0.78
N GLU A 158 18.76 0.38 -0.84
CA GLU A 158 17.48 1.09 -0.84
C GLU A 158 17.61 2.46 -1.53
N PRO A 159 16.48 3.12 -1.87
CA PRO A 159 16.50 4.49 -2.40
C PRO A 159 17.19 5.45 -1.44
N VAL A 160 18.11 6.27 -1.93
CA VAL A 160 18.83 7.27 -1.15
C VAL A 160 18.47 8.68 -1.62
N HIS A 161 18.40 9.61 -0.68
CA HIS A 161 18.13 11.03 -0.92
C HIS A 161 19.35 11.88 -0.50
N GLY A 162 19.49 13.06 -1.11
CA GLY A 162 20.54 14.00 -0.76
C GLY A 162 21.94 13.63 -1.23
N VAL A 163 22.07 12.62 -2.10
CA VAL A 163 23.35 12.24 -2.69
C VAL A 163 23.74 13.25 -3.77
N ASP A 164 24.95 13.75 -3.71
CA ASP A 164 25.53 14.63 -4.73
C ASP A 164 26.89 14.14 -5.25
N ALA A 165 27.47 14.88 -6.19
CA ALA A 165 28.73 14.46 -6.83
C ALA A 165 29.91 14.46 -5.85
N SER A 166 29.86 15.27 -4.79
CA SER A 166 30.94 15.38 -3.79
C SER A 166 31.01 14.20 -2.83
N ASP A 167 29.93 13.41 -2.73
CA ASP A 167 29.86 12.23 -1.87
C ASP A 167 30.71 11.07 -2.41
N LEU A 168 31.10 11.12 -3.68
CA LEU A 168 32.03 10.17 -4.28
C LEU A 168 33.38 10.86 -4.59
N ALA A 169 34.42 10.49 -3.87
CA ALA A 169 35.77 10.96 -4.12
C ALA A 169 36.67 9.81 -4.62
N LEU A 170 37.45 10.05 -5.65
CA LEU A 170 38.46 9.14 -6.16
C LEU A 170 39.86 9.78 -6.00
N ASN A 171 40.72 9.15 -5.23
CA ASN A 171 42.06 9.70 -4.91
C ASN A 171 41.98 11.14 -4.35
N GLY A 172 40.98 11.43 -3.55
CA GLY A 172 40.75 12.76 -2.95
C GLY A 172 40.11 13.78 -3.89
N GLN A 173 39.79 13.43 -5.12
CA GLN A 173 39.08 14.29 -6.07
C GLN A 173 37.59 13.90 -6.13
N PRO A 174 36.65 14.84 -5.89
CA PRO A 174 35.24 14.55 -6.00
C PRO A 174 34.82 14.29 -7.43
N ALA A 175 33.73 13.52 -7.60
CA ALA A 175 33.09 13.38 -8.89
C ALA A 175 32.54 14.73 -9.38
N ILE A 176 32.56 14.94 -10.69
CA ILE A 176 32.12 16.22 -11.29
C ILE A 176 30.62 16.24 -11.63
N ARG A 177 29.98 15.07 -11.68
CA ARG A 177 28.57 14.94 -12.08
C ARG A 177 27.94 13.70 -11.50
N LEU A 178 26.71 13.86 -10.98
CA LEU A 178 25.83 12.79 -10.59
C LEU A 178 24.69 12.58 -11.62
N ARG A 179 24.33 11.33 -11.87
CA ARG A 179 23.10 10.95 -12.55
C ARG A 179 22.39 9.90 -11.69
N ALA A 180 21.29 10.29 -11.06
CA ALA A 180 20.41 9.35 -10.38
C ALA A 180 19.59 8.56 -11.42
N ARG A 181 19.40 7.26 -11.17
CA ARG A 181 18.39 6.43 -11.84
C ARG A 181 17.54 5.84 -10.74
N GLY A 182 16.23 6.12 -10.76
CA GLY A 182 15.29 5.35 -9.96
C GLY A 182 15.27 3.89 -10.44
N ASN A 183 15.02 3.00 -9.52
CA ASN A 183 14.68 1.61 -9.85
C ASN A 183 13.31 1.57 -10.50
#